data_de93de4585e7cf8c4309c120d5089739
#
_entry.id   de93de4585e7cf8c4309c120d5089739
#
_cell.length_a   1.000
_cell.length_b   1.000
_cell.length_c   1.000
_cell.angle_alpha   90.00
_cell.angle_beta   90.00
_cell.angle_gamma   90.00
#
_symmetry.space_group_name_H-M   'P 1'
#
loop_
_entity.id
_entity.type
_entity.pdbx_description
1 polymer ?
#
loop_
_entity_poly.entity_id
_entity_poly.type
_entity_poly.pdbx_seq_one_letter_code
_entity_poly.pdbx_strand_id
1 'polypeptide(L)'
;MRIYSPSETAAALDYQGLISSIAEIFAIGAKAPQRHHHTIPKKGEPDDVLLLMPAWAEGFGVGGVKIVNVVPGNSARGLPAIMASYLVFDEKTGEHKAILDGATLTAKRTAAVSALAAGKLARKDARTLLVV
;
A
#
# COMPACT_ATOMS: atom_id res chain seq x y z
N MET A 1 6.36 7.72 17.53
CA MET A 1 6.26 7.15 16.17
C MET A 1 7.29 6.03 16.02
N ARG A 2 6.89 4.85 15.53
CA ARG A 2 7.77 3.71 15.26
C ARG A 2 8.02 3.56 13.76
N ILE A 3 9.25 3.21 13.38
CA ILE A 3 9.62 2.93 11.98
C ILE A 3 9.85 1.42 11.86
N TYR A 4 9.19 0.81 10.88
CA TYR A 4 9.26 -0.62 10.60
C TYR A 4 10.08 -0.84 9.32
N SER A 5 11.14 -1.62 9.42
CA SER A 5 11.91 -2.13 8.29
C SER A 5 11.05 -3.03 7.38
N PRO A 6 11.52 -3.39 6.16
CA PRO A 6 10.82 -4.34 5.30
C PRO A 6 10.50 -5.67 6.00
N SER A 7 11.45 -6.24 6.74
CA SER A 7 11.25 -7.49 7.47
C SER A 7 10.25 -7.37 8.62
N GLU A 8 10.31 -6.29 9.40
CA GLU A 8 9.34 -6.02 10.48
C GLU A 8 7.95 -5.74 9.90
N THR A 9 7.85 -4.99 8.79
CA THR A 9 6.59 -4.77 8.07
C THR A 9 6.01 -6.10 7.60
N ALA A 10 6.83 -6.99 7.02
CA ALA A 10 6.38 -8.30 6.57
C ALA A 10 5.89 -9.18 7.72
N ALA A 11 6.57 -9.15 8.87
CA ALA A 11 6.20 -9.92 10.06
C ALA A 11 4.91 -9.41 10.72
N ALA A 12 4.69 -8.08 10.70
CA ALA A 12 3.49 -7.46 11.27
C ALA A 12 2.22 -7.68 10.43
N LEU A 13 2.36 -8.01 9.16
CA LEU A 13 1.27 -8.13 8.19
C LEU A 13 1.10 -9.60 7.77
N ASP A 14 0.52 -10.45 8.63
CA ASP A 14 0.15 -11.80 8.23
C ASP A 14 -1.03 -11.77 7.22
N TYR A 15 -1.09 -12.78 6.34
CA TYR A 15 -2.09 -12.78 5.27
C TYR A 15 -3.53 -12.98 5.77
N GLN A 16 -3.72 -13.76 6.83
CA GLN A 16 -5.06 -14.01 7.33
C GLN A 16 -5.65 -12.75 7.97
N GLY A 17 -4.86 -12.05 8.78
CA GLY A 17 -5.23 -10.75 9.35
C GLY A 17 -5.49 -9.70 8.27
N LEU A 18 -4.63 -9.63 7.23
CA LEU A 18 -4.84 -8.71 6.11
C LEU A 18 -6.14 -8.98 5.36
N ILE A 19 -6.44 -10.24 5.02
CA ILE A 19 -7.68 -10.60 4.32
C ILE A 19 -8.90 -10.21 5.15
N SER A 20 -8.88 -10.46 6.45
CA SER A 20 -9.96 -10.09 7.37
C SER A 20 -10.14 -8.58 7.46
N SER A 21 -9.05 -7.83 7.66
CA SER A 21 -9.09 -6.35 7.75
C SER A 21 -9.53 -5.70 6.44
N ILE A 22 -9.13 -6.25 5.29
CA ILE A 22 -9.55 -5.77 3.98
C ILE A 22 -11.05 -6.04 3.77
N ALA A 23 -11.55 -7.21 4.16
CA ALA A 23 -12.97 -7.52 4.08
C ALA A 23 -13.80 -6.56 4.96
N GLU A 24 -13.32 -6.26 6.15
CA GLU A 24 -13.95 -5.32 7.08
C GLU A 24 -13.99 -3.90 6.50
N ILE A 25 -12.86 -3.39 6.01
CA ILE A 25 -12.80 -2.02 5.45
C ILE A 25 -13.67 -1.88 4.19
N PHE A 26 -13.83 -2.94 3.39
CA PHE A 26 -14.75 -2.93 2.26
C PHE A 26 -16.22 -2.89 2.69
N ALA A 27 -16.57 -3.48 3.83
CA ALA A 27 -17.92 -3.43 4.38
C ALA A 27 -18.24 -2.08 5.01
N ILE A 28 -17.30 -1.47 5.73
CA ILE A 28 -17.45 -0.17 6.38
C ILE A 28 -17.37 0.97 5.34
N GLY A 29 -16.51 0.81 4.36
CA GLY A 29 -16.12 1.84 3.40
C GLY A 29 -14.94 2.67 3.88
N ALA A 30 -14.18 3.18 2.93
CA ALA A 30 -13.06 4.08 3.18
C ALA A 30 -13.13 5.30 2.28
N LYS A 31 -12.67 6.43 2.79
CA LYS A 31 -12.46 7.64 2.01
C LYS A 31 -11.03 7.62 1.49
N ALA A 32 -10.88 7.55 0.17
CA ALA A 32 -9.61 7.64 -0.52
C ALA A 32 -9.72 8.77 -1.56
N PRO A 33 -9.35 10.01 -1.20
CA PRO A 33 -9.35 11.13 -2.14
C PRO A 33 -8.50 10.82 -3.37
N GLN A 34 -8.74 11.57 -4.45
CA GLN A 34 -7.88 11.48 -5.62
C GLN A 34 -6.42 11.69 -5.20
N ARG A 35 -5.55 10.79 -5.64
CA ARG A 35 -4.11 10.88 -5.34
C ARG A 35 -3.52 12.18 -5.88
N HIS A 36 -2.63 12.77 -5.13
CA HIS A 36 -1.82 13.87 -5.63
C HIS A 36 -0.71 13.28 -6.51
N HIS A 37 -0.57 13.83 -7.69
CA HIS A 37 0.41 13.43 -8.70
C HIS A 37 1.26 14.64 -9.06
N HIS A 38 2.56 14.57 -8.76
CA HIS A 38 3.51 15.65 -9.03
C HIS A 38 4.63 15.12 -9.92
N THR A 39 4.75 15.70 -11.12
CA THR A 39 5.89 15.44 -12.00
C THR A 39 7.08 16.22 -11.50
N ILE A 40 8.24 15.57 -11.39
CA ILE A 40 9.52 16.19 -11.04
C ILE A 40 10.38 16.13 -12.28
N PRO A 41 10.52 17.27 -13.02
CA PRO A 41 11.25 17.29 -14.27
C PRO A 41 12.73 16.93 -14.09
N LYS A 42 13.24 16.13 -15.02
CA LYS A 42 14.66 15.74 -15.08
C LYS A 42 15.28 16.16 -16.40
N LYS A 43 16.53 16.61 -16.33
CA LYS A 43 17.28 16.97 -17.52
C LYS A 43 18.05 15.76 -18.06
N GLY A 44 17.69 15.30 -19.26
CA GLY A 44 18.38 14.19 -19.92
C GLY A 44 17.98 12.78 -19.47
N GLU A 45 16.97 12.67 -18.59
CA GLU A 45 16.37 11.43 -18.14
C GLU A 45 14.84 11.55 -18.18
N PRO A 46 14.10 10.43 -18.11
CA PRO A 46 12.64 10.49 -17.90
C PRO A 46 12.31 11.21 -16.60
N ASP A 47 11.23 11.97 -16.59
CA ASP A 47 10.75 12.67 -15.39
C ASP A 47 10.40 11.68 -14.28
N ASP A 48 10.67 12.09 -13.04
CA ASP A 48 10.20 11.37 -11.85
C ASP A 48 8.77 11.77 -11.50
N VAL A 49 8.13 10.94 -10.71
CA VAL A 49 6.79 11.21 -10.18
C VAL A 49 6.75 11.00 -8.68
N LEU A 50 6.21 12.00 -7.97
CA LEU A 50 5.82 11.87 -6.57
C LEU A 50 4.30 11.70 -6.47
N LEU A 51 3.86 10.63 -5.81
CA LEU A 51 2.46 10.37 -5.51
C LEU A 51 2.23 10.47 -4.00
N LEU A 52 1.18 11.20 -3.58
CA LEU A 52 0.67 11.20 -2.23
C LEU A 52 -0.74 10.60 -2.25
N MET A 53 -0.94 9.53 -1.50
CA MET A 53 -2.16 8.72 -1.54
C MET A 53 -2.74 8.59 -0.13
N PRO A 54 -3.48 9.60 0.34
CA PRO A 54 -4.15 9.55 1.64
C PRO A 54 -5.37 8.62 1.61
N ALA A 55 -5.67 7.99 2.75
CA ALA A 55 -6.89 7.25 2.96
C ALA A 55 -7.22 7.16 4.46
N TRP A 56 -8.51 7.13 4.78
CA TRP A 56 -9.03 6.90 6.13
C TRP A 56 -10.43 6.28 6.07
N ALA A 57 -10.84 5.67 7.15
CA ALA A 57 -12.22 5.21 7.33
C ALA A 57 -12.73 5.74 8.65
N GLU A 58 -13.86 6.41 8.64
CA GLU A 58 -14.47 7.03 9.82
C GLU A 58 -14.77 5.99 10.90
N GLY A 59 -14.27 6.25 12.10
CA GLY A 59 -14.44 5.35 13.24
C GLY A 59 -13.52 4.11 13.22
N PHE A 60 -12.63 3.97 12.23
CA PHE A 60 -11.67 2.86 12.18
C PHE A 60 -10.46 3.09 13.11
N GLY A 61 -10.32 4.32 13.61
CA GLY A 61 -9.29 4.72 14.58
C GLY A 61 -7.95 5.09 13.97
N VAL A 62 -7.72 4.78 12.70
CA VAL A 62 -6.48 5.10 12.00
C VAL A 62 -6.73 5.58 10.57
N GLY A 63 -5.89 6.48 10.12
CA GLY A 63 -5.74 6.85 8.73
C GLY A 63 -4.29 6.70 8.28
N GLY A 64 -4.03 6.90 7.00
CA GLY A 64 -2.66 6.82 6.51
C GLY A 64 -2.44 7.55 5.19
N VAL A 65 -1.17 7.72 4.88
CA VAL A 65 -0.72 8.30 3.61
C VAL A 65 0.38 7.43 3.03
N LYS A 66 0.17 6.91 1.83
CA LYS A 66 1.24 6.28 1.06
C LYS A 66 1.97 7.35 0.25
N ILE A 67 3.26 7.44 0.44
CA ILE A 67 4.18 8.30 -0.30
C ILE A 67 4.95 7.41 -1.26
N VAL A 68 4.91 7.71 -2.56
CA VAL A 68 5.57 6.90 -3.59
C VAL A 68 6.38 7.80 -4.51
N ASN A 69 7.64 7.47 -4.68
CA ASN A 69 8.48 8.04 -5.74
C ASN A 69 8.62 7.01 -6.86
N VAL A 70 8.28 7.40 -8.07
CA VAL A 70 8.55 6.65 -9.30
C VAL A 70 9.71 7.34 -10.00
N VAL A 71 10.83 6.64 -10.08
CA VAL A 71 12.12 7.16 -10.60
C VAL A 71 12.63 6.21 -11.69
N PRO A 72 12.19 6.40 -12.96
CA PRO A 72 12.54 5.47 -14.05
C PRO A 72 14.05 5.32 -14.26
N GLY A 73 14.81 6.41 -14.04
CA GLY A 73 16.27 6.41 -14.16
C GLY A 73 17.00 5.51 -13.15
N ASN A 74 16.33 5.04 -12.10
CA ASN A 74 16.94 4.16 -11.09
C ASN A 74 17.38 2.80 -11.66
N SER A 75 16.74 2.32 -12.71
CA SER A 75 17.13 1.06 -13.36
C SER A 75 18.59 1.09 -13.85
N ALA A 76 19.04 2.23 -14.38
CA ALA A 76 20.42 2.43 -14.79
C ALA A 76 21.42 2.50 -13.61
N ARG A 77 20.91 2.74 -12.40
CA ARG A 77 21.68 2.82 -11.13
C ARG A 77 21.62 1.53 -10.32
N GLY A 78 20.95 0.50 -10.82
CA GLY A 78 20.73 -0.77 -10.10
C GLY A 78 19.80 -0.62 -8.89
N LEU A 79 18.98 0.43 -8.86
CA LEU A 79 18.02 0.70 -7.79
C LEU A 79 16.58 0.42 -8.25
N PRO A 80 15.65 0.10 -7.33
CA PRO A 80 14.24 0.00 -7.67
C PRO A 80 13.70 1.30 -8.25
N ALA A 81 12.93 1.20 -9.33
CA ALA A 81 12.27 2.36 -9.93
C ALA A 81 11.14 2.93 -9.04
N ILE A 82 10.64 2.16 -8.08
CA ILE A 82 9.58 2.56 -7.16
C ILE A 82 10.07 2.44 -5.73
N MET A 83 10.03 3.57 -5.02
CA MET A 83 10.31 3.67 -3.59
C MET A 83 9.07 4.15 -2.88
N ALA A 84 8.69 3.51 -1.78
CA ALA A 84 7.46 3.86 -1.07
C ALA A 84 7.59 3.73 0.44
N SER A 85 6.91 4.63 1.13
CA SER A 85 6.66 4.56 2.58
C SER A 85 5.17 4.75 2.86
N TYR A 86 4.70 4.20 3.97
CA TYR A 86 3.34 4.38 4.42
C TYR A 86 3.33 4.94 5.84
N LEU A 87 2.85 6.16 5.99
CA LEU A 87 2.63 6.80 7.28
C LEU A 87 1.26 6.43 7.82
N VAL A 88 1.21 5.97 9.07
CA VAL A 88 -0.03 5.71 9.84
C VAL A 88 -0.20 6.79 10.87
N PHE A 89 -1.39 7.35 10.98
CA PHE A 89 -1.75 8.31 12.01
C PHE A 89 -3.04 7.90 12.74
N ASP A 90 -3.17 8.35 13.98
CA ASP A 90 -4.37 8.23 14.78
C ASP A 90 -5.45 9.16 14.23
N GLU A 91 -6.64 8.64 13.96
CA GLU A 91 -7.74 9.40 13.37
C GLU A 91 -8.24 10.53 14.29
N LYS A 92 -8.22 10.31 15.60
CA LYS A 92 -8.77 11.24 16.60
C LYS A 92 -7.80 12.36 16.95
N THR A 93 -6.51 12.02 17.09
CA THR A 93 -5.50 12.96 17.62
C THR A 93 -4.58 13.51 16.53
N GLY A 94 -4.53 12.87 15.35
CA GLY A 94 -3.56 13.19 14.30
C GLY A 94 -2.12 12.72 14.62
N GLU A 95 -1.91 12.03 15.75
CA GLU A 95 -0.59 11.56 16.14
C GLU A 95 -0.04 10.56 15.13
N HIS A 96 1.19 10.78 14.65
CA HIS A 96 1.87 9.84 13.78
C HIS A 96 2.33 8.61 14.58
N LYS A 97 1.72 7.46 14.32
CA LYS A 97 1.96 6.20 15.04
C LYS A 97 3.14 5.43 14.47
N ALA A 98 3.17 5.27 13.13
CA ALA A 98 4.15 4.41 12.49
C ALA A 98 4.49 4.86 11.06
N ILE A 99 5.70 4.47 10.62
CA ILE A 99 6.07 4.44 9.20
C ILE A 99 6.39 2.98 8.85
N LEU A 100 5.77 2.47 7.79
CA LEU A 100 5.96 1.13 7.28
C LEU A 100 6.70 1.17 5.94
N ASP A 101 7.42 0.09 5.63
CA ASP A 101 7.94 -0.11 4.28
C ASP A 101 6.79 -0.25 3.27
N GLY A 102 6.69 0.70 2.35
CA GLY A 102 5.57 0.81 1.43
C GLY A 102 5.61 -0.24 0.31
N ALA A 103 6.78 -0.75 -0.04
CA ALA A 103 6.93 -1.80 -1.05
C ALA A 103 6.38 -3.12 -0.50
N THR A 104 6.81 -3.52 0.69
CA THR A 104 6.33 -4.73 1.39
C THR A 104 4.83 -4.65 1.65
N LEU A 105 4.35 -3.51 2.17
CA LEU A 105 2.91 -3.30 2.39
C LEU A 105 2.13 -3.46 1.07
N THR A 106 2.61 -2.85 -0.02
CA THR A 106 1.93 -2.91 -1.32
C THR A 106 1.85 -4.34 -1.84
N ALA A 107 2.94 -5.09 -1.78
CA ALA A 107 2.96 -6.48 -2.23
C ALA A 107 1.98 -7.35 -1.43
N LYS A 108 2.06 -7.30 -0.10
CA LYS A 108 1.21 -8.11 0.77
C LYS A 108 -0.27 -7.76 0.68
N ARG A 109 -0.62 -6.45 0.71
CA ARG A 109 -2.02 -6.05 0.63
C ARG A 109 -2.63 -6.39 -0.74
N THR A 110 -1.85 -6.31 -1.82
CA THR A 110 -2.32 -6.64 -3.16
C THR A 110 -2.62 -8.14 -3.28
N ALA A 111 -1.72 -8.98 -2.79
CA ALA A 111 -1.94 -10.42 -2.74
C ALA A 111 -3.17 -10.78 -1.87
N ALA A 112 -3.32 -10.12 -0.71
CA ALA A 112 -4.46 -10.35 0.19
C ALA A 112 -5.81 -9.93 -0.45
N VAL A 113 -5.86 -8.80 -1.16
CA VAL A 113 -7.06 -8.38 -1.93
C VAL A 113 -7.41 -9.41 -3.00
N SER A 114 -6.42 -9.88 -3.74
CA SER A 114 -6.61 -10.91 -4.77
C SER A 114 -7.13 -12.22 -4.17
N ALA A 115 -6.58 -12.65 -3.03
CA ALA A 115 -7.04 -13.83 -2.32
C ALA A 115 -8.47 -13.68 -1.80
N LEU A 116 -8.82 -12.51 -1.24
CA LEU A 116 -10.19 -12.21 -0.81
C LEU A 116 -11.17 -12.28 -1.99
N ALA A 117 -10.83 -11.65 -3.11
CA ALA A 117 -11.66 -11.66 -4.32
C ALA A 117 -11.81 -13.09 -4.87
N ALA A 118 -10.73 -13.85 -4.96
CA ALA A 118 -10.78 -15.24 -5.40
C ALA A 118 -11.67 -16.09 -4.50
N GLY A 119 -11.57 -15.92 -3.18
CA GLY A 119 -12.42 -16.64 -2.21
C GLY A 119 -13.92 -16.36 -2.34
N LYS A 120 -14.29 -15.19 -2.89
CA LYS A 120 -15.68 -14.79 -3.11
C LYS A 120 -16.20 -15.10 -4.52
N LEU A 121 -15.33 -15.01 -5.53
CA LEU A 121 -15.73 -15.00 -6.94
C LEU A 121 -15.32 -16.26 -7.71
N ALA A 122 -14.33 -17.03 -7.23
CA ALA A 122 -13.90 -18.24 -7.90
C ALA A 122 -15.00 -19.30 -7.86
N ARG A 123 -15.06 -20.12 -8.91
CA ARG A 123 -15.91 -21.31 -8.93
C ARG A 123 -15.49 -22.27 -7.82
N LYS A 124 -16.44 -22.91 -7.18
CA LYS A 124 -16.18 -23.86 -6.07
C LYS A 124 -15.36 -25.08 -6.49
N ASP A 125 -15.39 -25.42 -7.78
CA ASP A 125 -14.66 -26.53 -8.38
C ASP A 125 -13.34 -26.12 -9.03
N ALA A 126 -12.93 -24.85 -8.91
CA ALA A 126 -11.67 -24.36 -9.44
C ALA A 126 -10.49 -25.08 -8.75
N ARG A 127 -9.55 -25.58 -9.57
CA ARG A 127 -8.37 -26.31 -9.09
C ARG A 127 -7.05 -25.76 -9.63
N THR A 128 -7.12 -24.73 -10.46
CA THR A 128 -5.95 -24.09 -11.09
C THR A 128 -6.00 -22.59 -10.85
N LEU A 129 -4.89 -22.04 -10.38
CA LEU A 129 -4.64 -20.60 -10.27
C LEU A 129 -3.63 -20.21 -11.35
N LEU A 130 -3.98 -19.26 -12.20
CA LEU A 130 -3.05 -18.62 -13.12
C LEU A 130 -2.70 -17.23 -12.57
N VAL A 131 -1.41 -16.96 -12.47
CA VAL A 131 -0.87 -15.64 -12.13
C VAL A 131 -0.14 -15.10 -13.36
N VAL A 132 -0.50 -13.90 -13.81
CA VAL A 132 0.05 -13.21 -14.98
C VAL A 132 0.68 -11.89 -14.57
#